data_8c5a8287fcbcdc45a0b2a7709b424e81
#
_entry.id   8c5a8287fcbcdc45a0b2a7709b424e81
#
_cell.length_a   1.000
_cell.length_b   1.000
_cell.length_c   1.000
_cell.angle_alpha   90.00
_cell.angle_beta   90.00
_cell.angle_gamma   90.00
#
_symmetry.space_group_name_H-M   'P 1'
#
loop_
_entity.id
_entity.type
_entity.pdbx_description
1 polymer ?
#
loop_
_entity_poly.entity_id
_entity_poly.type
_entity_poly.pdbx_seq_one_letter_code
_entity_poly.pdbx_strand_id
1 'polypeptide(L)'
;MFLTSYEKRAVEVRTAEIQNQCTILSNQLSSSGYLTGDTSETIRTELVQLSNIYSGRVMVIDGNFKIQEDTYEMDEGKTIVSGNVIRCFKEKGTSEYNKKNRYIEVTAPILGKDDSIVGVLLVSAPTDSVLDSLEILRNKADVVALASILVILMIAVLSGMAMLKPFKRITESISAVTEGYDDDYLHENTYTETMELSEAFNKMSGRMKTLDDSRNEFVSNVSHELKTPLTSMKVLADSLLLQEDAPVELYKEFMGDMSEEIERENKIINDLLSLVKMDKTANTMNIKSENMNELIEKILKRLRPIAATRNIELVYESFRPVTTEVDEMKISLAISNLVENAIKYNKENGWVHVSLNADHKNCYIEVADSGIGIPAEAQEHIFERFYRVDKSHSREIGGTGLGLAIARSAVVMHRGAIKVFSQPSEGTTFTVRIPLNYVS
;
A
#
# COMPACT_ATOMS: atom_id res chain seq x y z
N MET A 1 -43.58 4.42 -1.29
CA MET A 1 -44.10 3.31 -0.51
C MET A 1 -44.78 3.76 0.81
N PHE A 2 -44.10 4.53 1.66
CA PHE A 2 -44.70 4.98 2.94
C PHE A 2 -45.96 5.86 2.79
N LEU A 3 -45.91 6.87 1.90
CA LEU A 3 -47.03 7.77 1.64
C LEU A 3 -48.25 7.07 1.03
N THR A 4 -48.05 6.09 0.15
CA THR A 4 -49.17 5.29 -0.43
C THR A 4 -49.81 4.38 0.60
N SER A 5 -49.04 3.82 1.54
CA SER A 5 -49.55 3.05 2.67
C SER A 5 -50.34 3.94 3.63
N TYR A 6 -49.86 5.14 3.87
CA TYR A 6 -50.55 6.11 4.73
C TYR A 6 -51.87 6.59 4.10
N GLU A 7 -51.88 6.93 2.79
CA GLU A 7 -53.12 7.27 2.05
C GLU A 7 -54.16 6.16 2.21
N LYS A 8 -53.78 4.93 1.91
CA LYS A 8 -54.70 3.78 2.04
C LYS A 8 -55.25 3.67 3.46
N ARG A 9 -54.37 3.76 4.45
CA ARG A 9 -54.78 3.67 5.86
C ARG A 9 -55.70 4.81 6.30
N ALA A 10 -55.40 6.05 5.87
CA ALA A 10 -56.23 7.20 6.22
C ALA A 10 -57.61 7.12 5.59
N VAL A 11 -57.73 6.66 4.35
CA VAL A 11 -59.01 6.41 3.67
C VAL A 11 -59.78 5.28 4.38
N GLU A 12 -59.12 4.16 4.74
CA GLU A 12 -59.76 3.06 5.46
C GLU A 12 -60.34 3.52 6.81
N VAL A 13 -59.57 4.30 7.59
CA VAL A 13 -60.04 4.84 8.89
C VAL A 13 -61.20 5.77 8.67
N ARG A 14 -61.12 6.69 7.71
CA ARG A 14 -62.21 7.63 7.41
C ARG A 14 -63.49 6.90 6.95
N THR A 15 -63.34 5.84 6.15
CA THR A 15 -64.44 5.00 5.67
C THR A 15 -65.13 4.31 6.85
N ALA A 16 -64.36 3.72 7.76
CA ALA A 16 -64.91 3.06 8.95
C ALA A 16 -65.63 4.03 9.88
N GLU A 17 -65.14 5.25 10.08
CA GLU A 17 -65.78 6.29 10.84
C GLU A 17 -67.16 6.67 10.24
N ILE A 18 -67.20 6.93 8.92
CA ILE A 18 -68.43 7.26 8.20
C ILE A 18 -69.41 6.10 8.29
N GLN A 19 -68.94 4.85 8.12
CA GLN A 19 -69.78 3.65 8.19
C GLN A 19 -70.39 3.47 9.56
N ASN A 20 -69.66 3.69 10.63
CA ASN A 20 -70.19 3.64 11.98
C ASN A 20 -71.29 4.70 12.22
N GLN A 21 -71.04 5.92 11.77
CA GLN A 21 -72.05 6.99 11.93
C GLN A 21 -73.29 6.73 11.06
N CYS A 22 -73.10 6.25 9.80
CA CYS A 22 -74.23 5.82 8.97
C CYS A 22 -75.04 4.73 9.61
N THR A 23 -74.43 3.75 10.29
CA THR A 23 -75.14 2.68 10.97
C THR A 23 -75.93 3.20 12.13
N ILE A 24 -75.37 4.08 12.95
CA ILE A 24 -76.05 4.71 14.07
C ILE A 24 -77.29 5.49 13.58
N LEU A 25 -77.11 6.35 12.59
CA LEU A 25 -78.17 7.21 12.03
C LEU A 25 -79.26 6.38 11.33
N SER A 26 -78.84 5.33 10.59
CA SER A 26 -79.80 4.39 9.97
C SER A 26 -80.66 3.67 10.97
N ASN A 27 -80.10 3.27 12.15
CA ASN A 27 -80.91 2.68 13.24
C ASN A 27 -81.88 3.68 13.88
N GLN A 28 -81.46 4.95 13.97
CA GLN A 28 -82.38 6.01 14.47
C GLN A 28 -83.51 6.25 13.47
N LEU A 29 -83.21 6.30 12.17
CA LEU A 29 -84.22 6.42 11.09
C LEU A 29 -85.18 5.22 11.11
N SER A 30 -84.64 4.00 11.35
CA SER A 30 -85.50 2.77 11.50
C SER A 30 -86.42 2.84 12.69
N SER A 31 -85.89 3.28 13.85
CA SER A 31 -86.68 3.31 15.12
C SER A 31 -87.77 4.41 15.16
N SER A 32 -87.48 5.52 14.44
CA SER A 32 -88.42 6.67 14.38
C SER A 32 -89.55 6.48 13.35
N GLY A 33 -89.51 5.47 12.50
CA GLY A 33 -90.45 5.31 11.40
C GLY A 33 -90.47 6.44 10.37
N TYR A 34 -89.32 7.12 10.17
CA TYR A 34 -89.17 8.32 9.37
C TYR A 34 -89.73 8.17 7.95
N LEU A 35 -89.53 7.01 7.32
CA LEU A 35 -90.03 6.72 5.98
C LEU A 35 -91.53 6.33 5.93
N THR A 36 -92.23 6.14 7.07
CA THR A 36 -93.63 5.73 7.16
C THR A 36 -94.54 6.88 7.55
N GLY A 37 -94.08 8.12 7.70
CA GLY A 37 -94.96 9.29 7.84
C GLY A 37 -94.69 10.25 9.00
N ASP A 38 -93.74 9.96 9.87
CA ASP A 38 -93.32 10.88 10.92
C ASP A 38 -92.05 11.61 10.57
N THR A 39 -92.17 12.76 9.93
CA THR A 39 -91.01 13.64 9.66
C THR A 39 -90.58 14.33 10.94
N SER A 40 -89.47 13.83 11.59
CA SER A 40 -88.87 14.44 12.75
C SER A 40 -87.81 15.48 12.36
N GLU A 41 -88.08 16.73 12.80
CA GLU A 41 -87.11 17.84 12.59
C GLU A 41 -85.76 17.57 13.26
N THR A 42 -85.74 16.74 14.32
CA THR A 42 -84.52 16.26 15.00
C THR A 42 -83.66 15.41 14.12
N ILE A 43 -84.26 14.48 13.37
CA ILE A 43 -83.51 13.61 12.44
C ILE A 43 -82.92 14.42 11.27
N ARG A 44 -83.66 15.37 10.71
CA ARG A 44 -83.15 16.27 9.65
C ARG A 44 -81.90 17.04 10.14
N THR A 45 -81.94 17.52 11.39
CA THR A 45 -80.81 18.19 12.02
C THR A 45 -79.60 17.26 12.14
N GLU A 46 -79.81 15.99 12.54
CA GLU A 46 -78.73 15.00 12.61
C GLU A 46 -78.15 14.63 11.25
N LEU A 47 -78.98 14.54 10.20
CA LEU A 47 -78.54 14.38 8.79
C LEU A 47 -77.66 15.54 8.36
N VAL A 48 -78.04 16.79 8.63
CA VAL A 48 -77.23 17.98 8.33
C VAL A 48 -75.94 18.03 9.15
N GLN A 49 -76.00 17.62 10.42
CA GLN A 49 -74.79 17.54 11.23
C GLN A 49 -73.78 16.52 10.65
N LEU A 50 -74.26 15.34 10.26
CA LEU A 50 -73.39 14.32 9.60
C LEU A 50 -72.81 14.89 8.30
N SER A 51 -73.59 15.55 7.47
CA SER A 51 -73.17 16.24 6.28
C SER A 51 -72.04 17.26 6.56
N ASN A 52 -72.19 18.07 7.61
CA ASN A 52 -71.21 19.09 7.99
C ASN A 52 -69.90 18.50 8.54
N ILE A 53 -69.99 17.44 9.39
CA ILE A 53 -68.82 16.75 10.01
C ILE A 53 -67.90 16.19 8.89
N TYR A 54 -68.49 15.58 7.90
CA TYR A 54 -67.74 14.93 6.83
C TYR A 54 -67.60 15.79 5.57
N SER A 55 -68.21 17.00 5.58
CA SER A 55 -68.30 17.89 4.39
C SER A 55 -68.87 17.13 3.20
N GLY A 56 -69.76 16.20 3.46
CA GLY A 56 -70.27 15.26 2.50
C GLY A 56 -71.79 15.38 2.32
N ARG A 57 -72.31 14.83 1.27
CA ARG A 57 -73.74 14.78 0.95
C ARG A 57 -74.36 13.56 1.61
N VAL A 58 -75.46 13.76 2.29
CA VAL A 58 -76.24 12.68 2.92
C VAL A 58 -77.63 12.64 2.29
N MET A 59 -78.07 11.48 1.84
CA MET A 59 -79.36 11.26 1.22
C MET A 59 -80.09 10.09 1.86
N VAL A 60 -81.40 10.27 2.09
CA VAL A 60 -82.29 9.21 2.52
C VAL A 60 -83.18 8.79 1.37
N ILE A 61 -83.14 7.50 1.03
CA ILE A 61 -83.77 6.94 -0.18
C ILE A 61 -84.81 5.93 0.26
N ASP A 62 -85.98 5.99 -0.30
CA ASP A 62 -87.10 5.06 0.04
C ASP A 62 -87.02 3.73 -0.76
N GLY A 63 -87.86 2.78 -0.50
CA GLY A 63 -87.99 1.48 -1.16
C GLY A 63 -88.30 1.57 -2.64
N ASN A 64 -88.78 2.70 -3.14
CA ASN A 64 -89.05 3.00 -4.56
C ASN A 64 -87.87 3.71 -5.24
N PHE A 65 -86.69 3.76 -4.58
CA PHE A 65 -85.50 4.45 -5.03
C PHE A 65 -85.68 5.99 -5.20
N LYS A 66 -86.67 6.55 -4.51
CA LYS A 66 -86.93 8.00 -4.49
C LYS A 66 -86.19 8.65 -3.33
N ILE A 67 -85.49 9.76 -3.58
CA ILE A 67 -84.79 10.54 -2.57
C ILE A 67 -85.84 11.31 -1.75
N GLN A 68 -85.92 10.97 -0.49
CA GLN A 68 -86.87 11.60 0.46
C GLN A 68 -86.25 12.81 1.16
N GLU A 69 -84.97 12.75 1.44
CA GLU A 69 -84.16 13.85 1.98
C GLU A 69 -82.81 13.90 1.29
N ASP A 70 -82.31 15.12 1.07
CA ASP A 70 -81.02 15.43 0.52
C ASP A 70 -80.46 16.65 1.25
N THR A 71 -79.33 16.49 1.95
CA THR A 71 -78.74 17.59 2.71
C THR A 71 -78.21 18.73 1.80
N TYR A 72 -78.13 18.51 0.51
CA TYR A 72 -77.76 19.56 -0.46
C TYR A 72 -78.99 20.14 -1.18
N GLU A 73 -80.19 19.62 -0.88
CA GLU A 73 -81.47 20.09 -1.47
C GLU A 73 -81.51 20.08 -3.01
N MET A 74 -80.65 19.26 -3.68
CA MET A 74 -80.52 19.27 -5.14
C MET A 74 -81.43 18.26 -5.86
N ASP A 75 -81.65 17.12 -5.22
CA ASP A 75 -82.28 15.96 -5.87
C ASP A 75 -83.46 15.37 -5.07
N GLU A 76 -83.95 16.08 -4.14
CA GLU A 76 -85.19 15.66 -3.40
C GLU A 76 -86.33 15.34 -4.34
N GLY A 77 -86.97 14.24 -4.13
CA GLY A 77 -88.13 13.76 -4.90
C GLY A 77 -87.74 13.09 -6.20
N LYS A 78 -86.49 13.10 -6.61
CA LYS A 78 -85.97 12.40 -7.83
C LYS A 78 -85.70 10.94 -7.53
N THR A 79 -85.72 10.11 -8.57
CA THR A 79 -85.36 8.68 -8.46
C THR A 79 -83.86 8.55 -8.69
N ILE A 80 -83.17 7.84 -7.78
CA ILE A 80 -81.73 7.54 -7.87
C ILE A 80 -81.50 6.13 -8.38
N VAL A 81 -80.62 5.96 -9.35
CA VAL A 81 -80.13 4.65 -9.81
C VAL A 81 -78.66 4.56 -9.55
N SER A 82 -78.28 4.19 -8.29
CA SER A 82 -76.89 3.97 -7.89
C SER A 82 -76.64 2.46 -7.66
N GLY A 83 -75.52 1.93 -8.17
CA GLY A 83 -75.13 0.57 -7.96
C GLY A 83 -74.96 0.22 -6.47
N ASN A 84 -74.51 1.18 -5.64
CA ASN A 84 -74.31 1.01 -4.20
C ASN A 84 -75.62 0.95 -3.46
N VAL A 85 -76.56 1.79 -3.86
CA VAL A 85 -77.94 1.78 -3.32
C VAL A 85 -78.62 0.45 -3.63
N ILE A 86 -78.59 0.00 -4.89
CA ILE A 86 -79.17 -1.28 -5.33
C ILE A 86 -78.54 -2.48 -4.57
N ARG A 87 -77.23 -2.44 -4.37
CA ARG A 87 -76.53 -3.48 -3.56
C ARG A 87 -76.99 -3.44 -2.11
N CYS A 88 -77.14 -2.27 -1.51
CA CYS A 88 -77.60 -2.13 -0.11
C CYS A 88 -78.98 -2.71 0.07
N PHE A 89 -79.92 -2.62 -0.89
CA PHE A 89 -81.28 -3.25 -0.77
C PHE A 89 -81.24 -4.79 -0.90
N LYS A 90 -80.14 -5.35 -1.53
CA LYS A 90 -79.96 -6.82 -1.69
C LYS A 90 -79.13 -7.44 -0.57
N GLU A 91 -78.14 -6.68 -0.13
CA GLU A 91 -77.08 -7.09 0.77
C GLU A 91 -77.04 -6.13 1.95
N LYS A 92 -76.28 -6.35 2.98
CA LYS A 92 -76.07 -5.39 4.06
C LYS A 92 -75.18 -4.20 3.53
N GLY A 93 -75.28 -3.05 4.21
CA GLY A 93 -74.59 -1.80 3.83
C GLY A 93 -73.24 -1.93 3.19
N THR A 94 -72.95 -1.11 2.20
CA THR A 94 -71.69 -1.14 1.42
C THR A 94 -70.89 0.12 1.64
N SER A 95 -69.57 0.00 1.48
CA SER A 95 -68.65 1.14 1.42
C SER A 95 -67.70 1.01 0.21
N GLU A 96 -67.57 2.08 -0.51
CA GLU A 96 -66.70 2.12 -1.71
C GLU A 96 -65.94 3.44 -1.76
N TYR A 97 -64.62 3.34 -2.03
CA TYR A 97 -63.76 4.48 -2.27
C TYR A 97 -63.56 4.69 -3.79
N ASN A 98 -64.11 5.77 -4.28
CA ASN A 98 -63.89 6.18 -5.67
C ASN A 98 -62.62 7.05 -5.79
N LYS A 99 -61.51 6.39 -6.06
CA LYS A 99 -60.21 7.08 -6.18
C LYS A 99 -60.17 8.10 -7.31
N LYS A 100 -60.92 7.88 -8.40
CA LYS A 100 -60.93 8.79 -9.55
C LYS A 100 -61.63 10.12 -9.22
N ASN A 101 -62.72 10.04 -8.50
CA ASN A 101 -63.56 11.20 -8.15
C ASN A 101 -63.34 11.68 -6.71
N ARG A 102 -62.37 11.05 -5.99
CA ARG A 102 -61.92 11.45 -4.67
C ARG A 102 -63.05 11.52 -3.59
N TYR A 103 -63.96 10.58 -3.62
CA TYR A 103 -64.97 10.50 -2.58
C TYR A 103 -65.16 9.06 -2.06
N ILE A 104 -65.61 8.98 -0.81
CA ILE A 104 -66.02 7.75 -0.17
C ILE A 104 -67.58 7.74 -0.18
N GLU A 105 -68.14 6.64 -0.70
CA GLU A 105 -69.57 6.40 -0.71
C GLU A 105 -69.86 5.27 0.26
N VAL A 106 -70.76 5.54 1.24
CA VAL A 106 -71.19 4.58 2.24
C VAL A 106 -72.70 4.47 2.22
N THR A 107 -73.21 3.25 2.21
CA THR A 107 -74.64 3.01 2.30
C THR A 107 -74.98 2.18 3.55
N ALA A 108 -76.07 2.50 4.24
CA ALA A 108 -76.62 1.74 5.37
C ALA A 108 -78.08 1.46 5.15
N PRO A 109 -78.59 0.25 5.35
CA PRO A 109 -80.01 -0.08 5.19
C PRO A 109 -80.83 0.48 6.33
N ILE A 110 -81.98 1.05 6.04
CA ILE A 110 -83.01 1.49 6.98
C ILE A 110 -84.04 0.35 7.10
N LEU A 111 -84.17 -0.22 8.28
CA LEU A 111 -85.05 -1.38 8.51
C LEU A 111 -86.44 -0.95 8.95
N GLY A 112 -87.48 -1.66 8.45
CA GLY A 112 -88.84 -1.53 8.91
C GLY A 112 -89.06 -2.38 10.16
N LYS A 113 -90.29 -2.37 10.70
CA LYS A 113 -90.69 -3.08 11.92
C LYS A 113 -90.61 -4.61 11.74
N ASP A 114 -90.60 -5.13 10.56
CA ASP A 114 -90.55 -6.54 10.14
C ASP A 114 -89.19 -6.97 9.64
N ASP A 115 -88.11 -6.21 10.01
CA ASP A 115 -86.73 -6.42 9.55
C ASP A 115 -86.54 -6.35 8.00
N SER A 116 -87.57 -5.89 7.26
CA SER A 116 -87.39 -5.63 5.81
C SER A 116 -86.67 -4.27 5.58
N ILE A 117 -85.90 -4.21 4.53
CA ILE A 117 -85.21 -2.93 4.15
C ILE A 117 -86.26 -2.02 3.50
N VAL A 118 -86.63 -0.95 4.22
CA VAL A 118 -87.61 0.05 3.76
C VAL A 118 -86.97 1.26 3.11
N GLY A 119 -85.65 1.43 3.24
CA GLY A 119 -84.89 2.51 2.63
C GLY A 119 -83.37 2.35 2.79
N VAL A 120 -82.64 3.28 2.26
CA VAL A 120 -81.15 3.32 2.29
C VAL A 120 -80.70 4.74 2.66
N LEU A 121 -79.84 4.82 3.64
CA LEU A 121 -79.06 6.04 3.93
C LEU A 121 -77.75 5.97 3.06
N LEU A 122 -77.55 6.98 2.23
CA LEU A 122 -76.38 7.13 1.39
C LEU A 122 -75.58 8.35 1.85
N VAL A 123 -74.33 8.17 2.14
CA VAL A 123 -73.40 9.25 2.47
C VAL A 123 -72.24 9.25 1.45
N SER A 124 -72.05 10.42 0.81
CA SER A 124 -70.95 10.64 -0.11
C SER A 124 -70.04 11.74 0.46
N ALA A 125 -68.87 11.38 0.94
CA ALA A 125 -67.92 12.29 1.59
C ALA A 125 -66.63 12.46 0.77
N PRO A 126 -66.18 13.70 0.49
CA PRO A 126 -64.94 13.94 -0.23
C PRO A 126 -63.72 13.55 0.58
N THR A 127 -62.67 13.18 -0.06
CA THR A 127 -61.37 12.81 0.54
C THR A 127 -60.33 13.91 0.43
N ASP A 128 -60.71 15.11 0.02
CA ASP A 128 -59.76 16.21 -0.22
C ASP A 128 -58.97 16.57 1.06
N SER A 129 -59.58 16.60 2.22
CA SER A 129 -58.92 16.88 3.48
C SER A 129 -57.82 15.84 3.84
N VAL A 130 -58.00 14.59 3.40
CA VAL A 130 -56.97 13.55 3.55
C VAL A 130 -55.82 13.78 2.59
N LEU A 131 -56.14 14.17 1.37
CA LEU A 131 -55.14 14.44 0.32
C LEU A 131 -54.31 15.70 0.61
N ASP A 132 -54.94 16.76 1.08
CA ASP A 132 -54.25 17.99 1.50
C ASP A 132 -53.29 17.73 2.66
N SER A 133 -53.69 16.90 3.62
CA SER A 133 -52.83 16.49 4.72
C SER A 133 -51.62 15.69 4.23
N LEU A 134 -51.80 14.85 3.19
CA LEU A 134 -50.73 14.10 2.54
C LEU A 134 -49.76 15.00 1.80
N GLU A 135 -50.25 16.03 1.11
CA GLU A 135 -49.42 17.01 0.40
C GLU A 135 -48.51 17.80 1.36
N ILE A 136 -49.08 18.25 2.48
CA ILE A 136 -48.33 18.93 3.54
C ILE A 136 -47.22 17.99 4.11
N LEU A 137 -47.58 16.72 4.36
CA LEU A 137 -46.63 15.74 4.87
C LEU A 137 -45.52 15.46 3.88
N ARG A 138 -45.84 15.35 2.58
CA ARG A 138 -44.88 15.18 1.50
C ARG A 138 -43.89 16.32 1.44
N ASN A 139 -44.38 17.57 1.41
CA ASN A 139 -43.52 18.75 1.36
C ASN A 139 -42.58 18.83 2.57
N LYS A 140 -43.07 18.51 3.78
CA LYS A 140 -42.20 18.42 4.97
C LYS A 140 -41.17 17.31 4.86
N ALA A 141 -41.54 16.14 4.34
CA ALA A 141 -40.61 15.02 4.14
C ALA A 141 -39.52 15.38 3.10
N ASP A 142 -39.86 16.06 2.02
CA ASP A 142 -38.92 16.51 1.00
C ASP A 142 -37.90 17.53 1.56
N VAL A 143 -38.33 18.47 2.39
CA VAL A 143 -37.47 19.43 3.10
C VAL A 143 -36.50 18.71 4.03
N VAL A 144 -36.96 17.74 4.82
CA VAL A 144 -36.13 16.95 5.73
C VAL A 144 -35.13 16.12 4.94
N ALA A 145 -35.56 15.51 3.83
CA ALA A 145 -34.67 14.73 2.96
C ALA A 145 -33.56 15.61 2.38
N LEU A 146 -33.88 16.79 1.87
CA LEU A 146 -32.89 17.74 1.35
C LEU A 146 -31.90 18.18 2.43
N ALA A 147 -32.39 18.54 3.61
CA ALA A 147 -31.53 18.92 4.73
C ALA A 147 -30.58 17.76 5.14
N SER A 148 -31.10 16.53 5.18
CA SER A 148 -30.32 15.34 5.51
C SER A 148 -29.20 15.09 4.48
N ILE A 149 -29.51 15.25 3.18
CA ILE A 149 -28.51 15.12 2.10
C ILE A 149 -27.39 16.16 2.26
N LEU A 150 -27.74 17.41 2.55
CA LEU A 150 -26.75 18.47 2.78
C LEU A 150 -25.84 18.18 3.99
N VAL A 151 -26.40 17.69 5.08
CA VAL A 151 -25.65 17.32 6.27
C VAL A 151 -24.68 16.16 5.96
N ILE A 152 -25.16 15.12 5.28
CA ILE A 152 -24.32 13.97 4.88
C ILE A 152 -23.18 14.44 3.95
N LEU A 153 -23.48 15.30 2.98
CA LEU A 153 -22.48 15.84 2.06
C LEU A 153 -21.41 16.64 2.83
N MET A 154 -21.85 17.49 3.76
CA MET A 154 -20.92 18.27 4.62
C MET A 154 -20.00 17.35 5.42
N ILE A 155 -20.55 16.33 6.07
CA ILE A 155 -19.77 15.34 6.84
C ILE A 155 -18.79 14.60 5.91
N ALA A 156 -19.22 14.21 4.72
CA ALA A 156 -18.37 13.52 3.76
C ALA A 156 -17.19 14.40 3.30
N VAL A 157 -17.42 15.68 3.05
CA VAL A 157 -16.34 16.63 2.69
C VAL A 157 -15.38 16.85 3.85
N LEU A 158 -15.88 17.07 5.05
CA LEU A 158 -15.01 17.28 6.22
C LEU A 158 -14.18 16.05 6.56
N SER A 159 -14.78 14.86 6.51
CA SER A 159 -14.05 13.61 6.74
C SER A 159 -13.02 13.34 5.64
N GLY A 160 -13.36 13.64 4.37
CA GLY A 160 -12.42 13.53 3.25
C GLY A 160 -11.18 14.44 3.42
N MET A 161 -11.39 15.70 3.81
CA MET A 161 -10.29 16.62 4.10
C MET A 161 -9.42 16.15 5.28
N ALA A 162 -10.03 15.61 6.33
CA ALA A 162 -9.31 15.07 7.48
C ALA A 162 -8.47 13.84 7.10
N MET A 163 -9.01 12.94 6.26
CA MET A 163 -8.30 11.75 5.80
C MET A 163 -7.11 12.05 4.87
N LEU A 164 -7.17 13.14 4.10
CA LEU A 164 -6.09 13.53 3.18
C LEU A 164 -4.93 14.25 3.87
N LYS A 165 -5.14 14.82 5.06
CA LYS A 165 -4.12 15.59 5.78
C LYS A 165 -2.82 14.81 6.09
N PRO A 166 -2.84 13.54 6.54
CA PRO A 166 -1.64 12.75 6.76
C PRO A 166 -0.82 12.52 5.48
N PHE A 167 -1.49 12.25 4.36
CA PHE A 167 -0.81 12.07 3.07
C PHE A 167 -0.10 13.34 2.59
N LYS A 168 -0.71 14.50 2.81
CA LYS A 168 -0.07 15.78 2.49
C LYS A 168 1.21 16.01 3.30
N ARG A 169 1.19 15.68 4.61
CA ARG A 169 2.38 15.75 5.47
C ARG A 169 3.49 14.84 5.00
N ILE A 170 3.15 13.58 4.64
CA ILE A 170 4.11 12.63 4.08
C ILE A 170 4.76 13.21 2.81
N THR A 171 3.96 13.76 1.89
CA THR A 171 4.47 14.35 0.65
C THR A 171 5.38 15.55 0.91
N GLU A 172 5.03 16.43 1.85
CA GLU A 172 5.83 17.59 2.24
C GLU A 172 7.17 17.16 2.86
N SER A 173 7.16 16.16 3.76
CA SER A 173 8.39 15.62 4.35
C SER A 173 9.28 14.93 3.32
N ILE A 174 8.71 14.14 2.39
CA ILE A 174 9.47 13.53 1.30
C ILE A 174 10.15 14.61 0.43
N SER A 175 9.44 15.69 0.12
CA SER A 175 10.01 16.80 -0.66
C SER A 175 11.15 17.49 0.10
N ALA A 176 10.99 17.73 1.40
CA ALA A 176 12.03 18.34 2.25
C ALA A 176 13.30 17.48 2.30
N VAL A 177 13.17 16.16 2.46
CA VAL A 177 14.31 15.22 2.41
C VAL A 177 14.98 15.23 1.03
N THR A 178 14.20 15.28 -0.05
CA THR A 178 14.73 15.28 -1.42
C THR A 178 15.49 16.57 -1.73
N GLU A 179 15.09 17.69 -1.15
CA GLU A 179 15.75 18.99 -1.27
C GLU A 179 16.94 19.15 -0.30
N GLY A 180 17.18 18.16 0.57
CA GLY A 180 18.31 18.16 1.51
C GLY A 180 18.10 19.03 2.75
N TYR A 181 16.87 19.47 3.04
CA TYR A 181 16.56 20.35 4.17
C TYR A 181 16.27 19.59 5.47
N ASP A 182 15.99 18.29 5.41
CA ASP A 182 15.58 17.54 6.59
C ASP A 182 16.21 16.15 6.63
N ASP A 183 16.84 15.82 7.76
CA ASP A 183 17.45 14.51 8.04
C ASP A 183 16.53 13.66 8.93
N ASP A 184 15.33 14.18 9.25
CA ASP A 184 14.42 13.57 10.19
C ASP A 184 13.63 12.40 9.59
N TYR A 185 13.48 11.36 10.43
CA TYR A 185 12.62 10.22 10.12
C TYR A 185 11.16 10.67 9.99
N LEU A 186 10.52 10.19 8.95
CA LEU A 186 9.11 10.42 8.72
C LEU A 186 8.29 9.66 9.77
N HIS A 187 7.55 10.39 10.62
CA HIS A 187 6.69 9.83 11.66
C HIS A 187 5.23 10.22 11.40
N GLU A 188 4.50 9.36 10.71
CA GLU A 188 3.05 9.52 10.54
C GLU A 188 2.34 8.24 10.99
N ASN A 189 1.64 8.33 12.13
CA ASN A 189 1.01 7.18 12.81
C ASN A 189 -0.52 7.23 12.76
N THR A 190 -1.10 8.03 11.88
CA THR A 190 -2.56 8.25 11.85
C THR A 190 -3.30 7.02 11.32
N TYR A 191 -2.76 6.34 10.31
CA TYR A 191 -3.34 5.14 9.70
C TYR A 191 -2.26 4.07 9.54
N THR A 192 -2.67 2.80 9.52
CA THR A 192 -1.77 1.65 9.31
C THR A 192 -1.00 1.79 8.00
N GLU A 193 -1.69 2.21 6.93
CA GLU A 193 -1.11 2.39 5.59
C GLU A 193 -0.08 3.53 5.55
N THR A 194 -0.34 4.62 6.27
CA THR A 194 0.62 5.74 6.36
C THR A 194 1.82 5.38 7.21
N MET A 195 1.66 4.54 8.22
CA MET A 195 2.74 4.02 9.06
C MET A 195 3.66 3.09 8.25
N GLU A 196 3.09 2.11 7.52
CA GLU A 196 3.87 1.22 6.64
C GLU A 196 4.63 2.00 5.56
N LEU A 197 4.00 3.03 4.97
CA LEU A 197 4.64 3.91 3.99
C LEU A 197 5.81 4.70 4.61
N SER A 198 5.62 5.22 5.84
CA SER A 198 6.66 5.94 6.57
C SER A 198 7.85 5.03 6.91
N GLU A 199 7.61 3.80 7.36
CA GLU A 199 8.66 2.81 7.61
C GLU A 199 9.42 2.43 6.35
N ALA A 200 8.70 2.17 5.24
CA ALA A 200 9.33 1.85 3.96
C ALA A 200 10.18 3.01 3.44
N PHE A 201 9.70 4.25 3.55
CA PHE A 201 10.44 5.44 3.19
C PHE A 201 11.69 5.62 4.05
N ASN A 202 11.57 5.53 5.38
CA ASN A 202 12.69 5.65 6.31
C ASN A 202 13.77 4.60 6.05
N LYS A 203 13.36 3.37 5.76
CA LYS A 203 14.29 2.30 5.37
C LYS A 203 15.02 2.60 4.06
N MET A 204 14.30 3.16 3.07
CA MET A 204 14.89 3.57 1.80
C MET A 204 15.84 4.77 1.97
N SER A 205 15.43 5.80 2.72
CA SER A 205 16.24 6.98 3.03
C SER A 205 17.51 6.61 3.80
N GLY A 206 17.39 5.79 4.84
CA GLY A 206 18.54 5.30 5.59
C GLY A 206 19.53 4.51 4.72
N ARG A 207 19.03 3.68 3.79
CA ARG A 207 19.86 2.96 2.84
C ARG A 207 20.56 3.89 1.84
N MET A 208 19.87 4.93 1.40
CA MET A 208 20.42 5.94 0.49
C MET A 208 21.53 6.77 1.15
N LYS A 209 21.31 7.16 2.42
CA LYS A 209 22.31 7.85 3.24
C LYS A 209 23.57 6.98 3.43
N THR A 210 23.39 5.71 3.79
CA THR A 210 24.53 4.77 3.93
C THR A 210 25.31 4.64 2.61
N LEU A 211 24.62 4.64 1.48
CA LEU A 211 25.27 4.60 0.16
C LEU A 211 26.04 5.88 -0.16
N ASP A 212 25.47 7.05 0.16
CA ASP A 212 26.12 8.35 -0.05
C ASP A 212 27.33 8.51 0.88
N ASP A 213 27.21 8.14 2.15
CA ASP A 213 28.32 8.17 3.11
C ASP A 213 29.47 7.25 2.63
N SER A 214 29.14 6.03 2.21
CA SER A 214 30.14 5.10 1.65
C SER A 214 30.81 5.63 0.38
N ARG A 215 30.03 6.31 -0.48
CA ARG A 215 30.55 6.95 -1.68
C ARG A 215 31.50 8.12 -1.34
N ASN A 216 31.12 8.96 -0.41
CA ASN A 216 31.90 10.11 0.01
C ASN A 216 33.21 9.66 0.70
N GLU A 217 33.12 8.65 1.57
CA GLU A 217 34.28 8.02 2.18
C GLU A 217 35.23 7.42 1.11
N PHE A 218 34.66 6.71 0.11
CA PHE A 218 35.43 6.18 -1.01
C PHE A 218 36.18 7.30 -1.75
N VAL A 219 35.52 8.40 -2.14
CA VAL A 219 36.15 9.53 -2.83
C VAL A 219 37.24 10.18 -1.97
N SER A 220 36.99 10.32 -0.68
CA SER A 220 37.99 10.88 0.27
C SER A 220 39.20 9.96 0.36
N ASN A 221 39.02 8.66 0.52
CA ASN A 221 40.09 7.69 0.62
C ASN A 221 40.91 7.61 -0.67
N VAL A 222 40.26 7.60 -1.85
CA VAL A 222 40.93 7.70 -3.15
C VAL A 222 41.81 8.94 -3.21
N SER A 223 41.27 10.09 -2.83
CA SER A 223 42.03 11.36 -2.90
C SER A 223 43.24 11.32 -1.97
N HIS A 224 43.11 10.76 -0.79
CA HIS A 224 44.23 10.60 0.14
C HIS A 224 45.30 9.61 -0.33
N GLU A 225 44.89 8.46 -0.85
CA GLU A 225 45.83 7.41 -1.31
C GLU A 225 46.58 7.82 -2.59
N LEU A 226 46.01 8.67 -3.46
CA LEU A 226 46.70 9.25 -4.61
C LEU A 226 47.56 10.47 -4.26
N LYS A 227 47.15 11.30 -3.29
CA LYS A 227 47.92 12.48 -2.92
C LYS A 227 49.27 12.17 -2.25
N THR A 228 49.31 11.11 -1.45
CA THR A 228 50.52 10.73 -0.70
C THR A 228 51.70 10.38 -1.60
N PRO A 229 51.60 9.44 -2.58
CA PRO A 229 52.69 9.12 -3.48
C PRO A 229 53.09 10.29 -4.36
N LEU A 230 52.12 11.09 -4.86
CA LEU A 230 52.40 12.32 -5.64
C LEU A 230 53.23 13.33 -4.82
N THR A 231 52.92 13.48 -3.54
CA THR A 231 53.64 14.38 -2.66
C THR A 231 55.05 13.86 -2.39
N SER A 232 55.21 12.54 -2.18
CA SER A 232 56.52 11.88 -2.01
C SER A 232 57.41 12.08 -3.22
N MET A 233 56.90 11.76 -4.43
CA MET A 233 57.63 11.98 -5.69
C MET A 233 58.03 13.44 -5.87
N LYS A 234 57.12 14.38 -5.52
CA LYS A 234 57.43 15.82 -5.60
C LYS A 234 58.57 16.20 -4.66
N VAL A 235 58.56 15.74 -3.42
CA VAL A 235 59.61 16.01 -2.44
C VAL A 235 60.95 15.44 -2.91
N LEU A 236 60.98 14.22 -3.47
CA LEU A 236 62.17 13.61 -4.03
C LEU A 236 62.71 14.45 -5.21
N ALA A 237 61.84 14.85 -6.14
CA ALA A 237 62.20 15.67 -7.29
C ALA A 237 62.74 17.05 -6.87
N ASP A 238 61.99 17.75 -5.93
CA ASP A 238 62.44 19.04 -5.43
C ASP A 238 63.77 18.94 -4.69
N SER A 239 64.01 17.85 -3.94
CA SER A 239 65.29 17.62 -3.27
C SER A 239 66.45 17.43 -4.24
N LEU A 240 66.23 16.72 -5.36
CA LEU A 240 67.25 16.61 -6.41
C LEU A 240 67.54 17.92 -7.12
N LEU A 241 66.51 18.73 -7.37
CA LEU A 241 66.68 20.04 -8.05
C LEU A 241 67.43 21.06 -7.22
N LEU A 242 67.40 20.94 -5.88
CA LEU A 242 68.11 21.84 -4.96
C LEU A 242 69.61 21.48 -4.79
N GLN A 243 70.07 20.34 -5.26
CA GLN A 243 71.46 19.89 -5.13
C GLN A 243 72.23 20.12 -6.46
N GLU A 244 73.06 21.15 -6.49
CA GLU A 244 73.81 21.56 -7.72
C GLU A 244 74.93 20.56 -8.10
N ASP A 245 75.49 19.75 -7.15
CA ASP A 245 76.59 18.82 -7.37
C ASP A 245 76.32 17.43 -6.75
N ALA A 246 75.10 16.91 -6.87
CA ALA A 246 74.78 15.57 -6.35
C ALA A 246 75.55 14.44 -7.10
N PRO A 247 76.05 13.44 -6.37
CA PRO A 247 76.69 12.26 -7.03
C PRO A 247 75.69 11.51 -7.91
N VAL A 248 76.16 10.91 -8.99
CA VAL A 248 75.35 10.14 -9.95
C VAL A 248 74.58 8.97 -9.26
N GLU A 249 75.18 8.41 -8.24
CA GLU A 249 74.62 7.34 -7.42
C GLU A 249 73.37 7.81 -6.73
N LEU A 250 73.37 9.06 -6.19
CA LEU A 250 72.21 9.65 -5.51
C LEU A 250 71.06 9.93 -6.50
N TYR A 251 71.38 10.40 -7.74
CA TYR A 251 70.37 10.54 -8.80
C TYR A 251 69.74 9.19 -9.16
N LYS A 252 70.50 8.13 -9.22
CA LYS A 252 69.96 6.78 -9.50
C LYS A 252 69.09 6.29 -8.39
N GLU A 253 69.46 6.51 -7.13
CA GLU A 253 68.64 6.10 -5.97
C GLU A 253 67.30 6.83 -5.98
N PHE A 254 67.28 8.15 -6.04
CA PHE A 254 66.04 8.95 -6.08
C PHE A 254 65.16 8.64 -7.30
N MET A 255 65.77 8.42 -8.49
CA MET A 255 65.01 8.01 -9.67
C MET A 255 64.43 6.59 -9.52
N GLY A 256 65.14 5.71 -8.80
CA GLY A 256 64.66 4.39 -8.41
C GLY A 256 63.45 4.48 -7.52
N ASP A 257 63.55 5.27 -6.44
CA ASP A 257 62.42 5.49 -5.48
C ASP A 257 61.20 6.11 -6.17
N MET A 258 61.41 7.09 -7.06
CA MET A 258 60.34 7.69 -7.86
C MET A 258 59.70 6.66 -8.80
N SER A 259 60.49 5.78 -9.40
CA SER A 259 59.96 4.71 -10.28
C SER A 259 59.11 3.72 -9.50
N GLU A 260 59.53 3.33 -8.30
CA GLU A 260 58.73 2.47 -7.42
C GLU A 260 57.42 3.10 -7.01
N GLU A 261 57.41 4.41 -6.69
CA GLU A 261 56.20 5.13 -6.31
C GLU A 261 55.22 5.31 -7.48
N ILE A 262 55.75 5.50 -8.71
CA ILE A 262 54.93 5.50 -9.94
C ILE A 262 54.27 4.13 -10.18
N GLU A 263 55.02 3.03 -10.01
CA GLU A 263 54.46 1.67 -10.15
C GLU A 263 53.37 1.40 -9.11
N ARG A 264 53.59 1.87 -7.89
CA ARG A 264 52.59 1.79 -6.81
C ARG A 264 51.31 2.56 -7.16
N GLU A 265 51.43 3.79 -7.67
CA GLU A 265 50.29 4.61 -8.08
C GLU A 265 49.53 3.98 -9.22
N ASN A 266 50.25 3.42 -10.23
CA ASN A 266 49.63 2.67 -11.32
C ASN A 266 48.85 1.45 -10.80
N LYS A 267 49.36 0.74 -9.77
CA LYS A 267 48.61 -0.38 -9.15
C LYS A 267 47.35 0.12 -8.48
N ILE A 268 47.38 1.22 -7.73
CA ILE A 268 46.17 1.82 -7.09
C ILE A 268 45.14 2.17 -8.16
N ILE A 269 45.53 2.84 -9.25
CA ILE A 269 44.64 3.23 -10.35
C ILE A 269 44.01 2.01 -11.01
N ASN A 270 44.77 0.97 -11.29
CA ASN A 270 44.26 -0.26 -11.91
C ASN A 270 43.29 -1.03 -10.98
N ASP A 271 43.58 -1.08 -9.68
CA ASP A 271 42.71 -1.68 -8.67
C ASP A 271 41.39 -0.90 -8.60
N LEU A 272 41.42 0.43 -8.59
CA LEU A 272 40.22 1.31 -8.60
C LEU A 272 39.41 1.10 -9.89
N LEU A 273 40.03 1.08 -11.06
CA LEU A 273 39.35 0.84 -12.33
C LEU A 273 38.69 -0.54 -12.36
N SER A 274 39.34 -1.54 -11.76
CA SER A 274 38.79 -2.89 -11.63
C SER A 274 37.54 -2.90 -10.75
N LEU A 275 37.58 -2.23 -9.61
CA LEU A 275 36.40 -2.07 -8.72
C LEU A 275 35.26 -1.34 -9.41
N VAL A 276 35.52 -0.18 -10.04
CA VAL A 276 34.49 0.60 -10.73
C VAL A 276 33.85 -0.19 -11.87
N LYS A 277 34.65 -0.96 -12.61
CA LYS A 277 34.15 -1.85 -13.67
C LYS A 277 33.28 -2.95 -13.07
N MET A 278 33.67 -3.56 -11.96
CA MET A 278 32.85 -4.58 -11.28
C MET A 278 31.52 -4.03 -10.79
N ASP A 279 31.50 -2.85 -10.17
CA ASP A 279 30.26 -2.21 -9.71
C ASP A 279 29.26 -1.91 -10.85
N LYS A 280 29.79 -1.48 -12.03
CA LYS A 280 28.94 -1.15 -13.19
C LYS A 280 28.52 -2.37 -14.02
N THR A 281 29.32 -3.42 -14.04
CA THR A 281 29.14 -4.57 -14.94
C THR A 281 28.59 -5.82 -14.24
N ALA A 282 27.89 -5.65 -13.12
CA ALA A 282 27.16 -6.75 -12.47
C ALA A 282 26.24 -7.51 -13.45
N ASN A 283 25.81 -6.85 -14.53
CA ASN A 283 24.92 -7.43 -15.56
C ASN A 283 25.66 -7.97 -16.82
N THR A 284 27.00 -7.87 -16.92
CA THR A 284 27.75 -8.32 -18.09
C THR A 284 28.93 -9.19 -17.67
N MET A 285 28.62 -10.39 -17.19
CA MET A 285 29.63 -11.42 -16.91
C MET A 285 29.88 -12.25 -18.17
N ASN A 286 31.15 -12.51 -18.49
CA ASN A 286 31.54 -13.43 -19.55
C ASN A 286 31.71 -14.84 -18.97
N ILE A 287 30.58 -15.46 -18.62
CA ILE A 287 30.55 -16.78 -18.01
C ILE A 287 30.87 -17.85 -19.04
N LYS A 288 31.86 -18.67 -18.72
CA LYS A 288 32.27 -19.84 -19.51
C LYS A 288 32.58 -21.00 -18.59
N SER A 289 32.51 -22.19 -19.14
CA SER A 289 32.91 -23.42 -18.44
C SER A 289 34.45 -23.48 -18.45
N GLU A 290 35.05 -23.23 -17.29
CA GLU A 290 36.51 -23.15 -17.13
C GLU A 290 37.05 -24.27 -16.23
N ASN A 291 38.22 -24.78 -16.60
CA ASN A 291 38.96 -25.76 -15.80
C ASN A 291 39.71 -25.03 -14.68
N MET A 292 39.19 -25.14 -13.43
CA MET A 292 39.72 -24.44 -12.28
C MET A 292 41.17 -24.90 -11.92
N ASN A 293 41.51 -26.16 -12.20
CA ASN A 293 42.86 -26.69 -11.95
C ASN A 293 43.89 -25.96 -12.79
N GLU A 294 43.63 -25.84 -14.11
CA GLU A 294 44.51 -25.13 -15.03
C GLU A 294 44.57 -23.63 -14.72
N LEU A 295 43.45 -23.03 -14.37
CA LEU A 295 43.35 -21.62 -14.01
C LEU A 295 44.22 -21.28 -12.79
N ILE A 296 44.07 -22.05 -11.71
CA ILE A 296 44.85 -21.86 -10.47
C ILE A 296 46.34 -22.10 -10.77
N GLU A 297 46.68 -23.13 -11.52
CA GLU A 297 48.07 -23.43 -11.85
C GLU A 297 48.74 -22.30 -12.68
N LYS A 298 48.03 -21.70 -13.63
CA LYS A 298 48.47 -20.51 -14.36
C LYS A 298 48.76 -19.33 -13.42
N ILE A 299 47.87 -19.08 -12.45
CA ILE A 299 48.05 -18.02 -11.46
C ILE A 299 49.29 -18.28 -10.61
N LEU A 300 49.39 -19.47 -10.05
CA LEU A 300 50.51 -19.83 -9.16
C LEU A 300 51.85 -19.81 -9.92
N LYS A 301 51.92 -20.25 -11.19
CA LYS A 301 53.10 -20.13 -12.05
C LYS A 301 53.64 -18.71 -12.16
N ARG A 302 52.73 -17.74 -12.24
CA ARG A 302 53.07 -16.29 -12.27
C ARG A 302 53.55 -15.78 -10.91
N LEU A 303 53.03 -16.30 -9.81
CA LEU A 303 53.36 -15.84 -8.44
C LEU A 303 54.54 -16.55 -7.80
N ARG A 304 54.95 -17.72 -8.31
CA ARG A 304 56.15 -18.47 -7.82
C ARG A 304 57.44 -17.64 -7.76
N PRO A 305 57.78 -16.80 -8.79
CA PRO A 305 58.98 -15.96 -8.69
C PRO A 305 58.90 -14.97 -7.53
N ILE A 306 57.73 -14.41 -7.25
CA ILE A 306 57.49 -13.45 -6.13
C ILE A 306 57.62 -14.16 -4.79
N ALA A 307 57.06 -15.37 -4.65
CA ALA A 307 57.19 -16.17 -3.45
C ALA A 307 58.67 -16.58 -3.18
N ALA A 308 59.41 -16.91 -4.25
CA ALA A 308 60.80 -17.30 -4.16
C ALA A 308 61.73 -16.17 -3.69
N THR A 309 61.47 -14.90 -4.02
CA THR A 309 62.26 -13.75 -3.52
C THR A 309 62.17 -13.60 -1.99
N ARG A 310 61.15 -14.16 -1.35
CA ARG A 310 60.93 -14.14 0.10
C ARG A 310 61.11 -15.50 0.75
N ASN A 311 61.67 -16.50 0.05
CA ASN A 311 61.79 -17.88 0.52
C ASN A 311 60.49 -18.52 0.99
N ILE A 312 59.35 -18.21 0.33
CA ILE A 312 58.04 -18.75 0.68
C ILE A 312 57.77 -19.98 -0.18
N GLU A 313 57.44 -21.10 0.48
CA GLU A 313 57.05 -22.31 -0.22
C GLU A 313 55.61 -22.19 -0.72
N LEU A 314 55.36 -22.33 -2.02
CA LEU A 314 54.05 -22.25 -2.65
C LEU A 314 53.61 -23.65 -3.07
N VAL A 315 52.69 -24.24 -2.33
CA VAL A 315 52.14 -25.59 -2.51
C VAL A 315 50.75 -25.51 -3.15
N TYR A 316 50.50 -26.37 -4.13
CA TYR A 316 49.20 -26.56 -4.72
C TYR A 316 48.72 -27.98 -4.59
N GLU A 317 47.52 -28.15 -4.08
CA GLU A 317 46.89 -29.46 -3.88
C GLU A 317 45.48 -29.45 -4.54
N SER A 318 45.26 -30.44 -5.38
CA SER A 318 43.95 -30.63 -6.02
C SER A 318 43.45 -32.04 -5.77
N PHE A 319 42.26 -32.16 -5.18
CA PHE A 319 41.69 -33.46 -4.86
C PHE A 319 40.97 -34.12 -6.04
N ARG A 320 40.58 -33.34 -7.03
CA ARG A 320 39.91 -33.80 -8.24
C ARG A 320 39.94 -32.72 -9.37
N PRO A 321 39.73 -33.10 -10.62
CA PRO A 321 39.43 -32.12 -11.69
C PRO A 321 38.12 -31.40 -11.39
N VAL A 322 38.12 -30.06 -11.47
CA VAL A 322 36.96 -29.19 -11.21
C VAL A 322 36.73 -28.27 -12.40
N THR A 323 35.54 -28.37 -12.99
CA THR A 323 35.05 -27.44 -14.03
C THR A 323 33.92 -26.62 -13.47
N THR A 324 33.98 -25.30 -13.65
CA THR A 324 33.02 -24.36 -13.05
C THR A 324 32.66 -23.30 -14.09
N GLU A 325 31.39 -22.88 -14.12
CA GLU A 325 30.93 -21.77 -14.95
C GLU A 325 31.26 -20.43 -14.32
N VAL A 326 32.31 -19.78 -14.82
CA VAL A 326 32.87 -18.54 -14.25
C VAL A 326 33.33 -17.55 -15.32
N ASP A 327 33.49 -16.31 -14.93
CA ASP A 327 34.26 -15.30 -15.69
C ASP A 327 35.74 -15.47 -15.30
N GLU A 328 36.54 -16.08 -16.20
CA GLU A 328 37.96 -16.41 -16.01
C GLU A 328 38.77 -15.21 -15.49
N MET A 329 38.53 -14.02 -16.07
CA MET A 329 39.29 -12.83 -15.70
C MET A 329 39.01 -12.37 -14.27
N LYS A 330 37.74 -12.34 -13.88
CA LYS A 330 37.34 -11.89 -12.54
C LYS A 330 37.75 -12.88 -11.45
N ILE A 331 37.57 -14.18 -11.70
CA ILE A 331 38.00 -15.21 -10.73
C ILE A 331 39.54 -15.29 -10.64
N SER A 332 40.26 -15.15 -11.77
CA SER A 332 41.71 -15.08 -11.73
C SER A 332 42.20 -13.89 -10.89
N LEU A 333 41.54 -12.75 -10.99
CA LEU A 333 41.88 -11.56 -10.22
C LEU A 333 41.61 -11.80 -8.72
N ALA A 334 40.48 -12.44 -8.35
CA ALA A 334 40.17 -12.77 -6.97
C ALA A 334 41.23 -13.70 -6.36
N ILE A 335 41.55 -14.81 -7.05
CA ILE A 335 42.50 -15.79 -6.54
C ILE A 335 43.92 -15.17 -6.47
N SER A 336 44.31 -14.38 -7.48
CA SER A 336 45.60 -13.67 -7.47
C SER A 336 45.73 -12.76 -6.25
N ASN A 337 44.72 -11.95 -5.95
CA ASN A 337 44.73 -11.06 -4.77
C ASN A 337 44.86 -11.82 -3.46
N LEU A 338 44.19 -12.97 -3.32
CA LEU A 338 44.28 -13.81 -2.11
C LEU A 338 45.68 -14.39 -1.97
N VAL A 339 46.24 -14.96 -3.04
CA VAL A 339 47.58 -15.57 -2.99
C VAL A 339 48.67 -14.49 -2.86
N GLU A 340 48.56 -13.33 -3.55
CA GLU A 340 49.49 -12.21 -3.37
C GLU A 340 49.49 -11.71 -1.92
N ASN A 341 48.33 -11.62 -1.28
CA ASN A 341 48.22 -11.25 0.15
C ASN A 341 48.88 -12.33 1.04
N ALA A 342 48.63 -13.61 0.79
CA ALA A 342 49.25 -14.72 1.53
C ALA A 342 50.79 -14.73 1.43
N ILE A 343 51.36 -14.36 0.26
CA ILE A 343 52.81 -14.20 0.09
C ILE A 343 53.31 -12.93 0.78
N LYS A 344 52.60 -11.85 0.66
CA LYS A 344 52.98 -10.51 1.10
C LYS A 344 53.03 -10.36 2.61
N TYR A 345 52.02 -10.91 3.31
CA TYR A 345 51.90 -10.86 4.75
C TYR A 345 52.44 -12.11 5.44
N ASN A 346 53.23 -12.92 4.73
CA ASN A 346 53.88 -14.10 5.29
C ASN A 346 55.16 -13.73 6.07
N LYS A 347 55.60 -14.70 6.84
CA LYS A 347 56.92 -14.69 7.49
C LYS A 347 57.97 -15.16 6.51
N GLU A 348 59.24 -14.77 6.73
CA GLU A 348 60.37 -15.34 5.98
C GLU A 348 60.43 -16.85 6.20
N ASN A 349 60.70 -17.60 5.15
CA ASN A 349 60.71 -19.06 5.13
C ASN A 349 59.33 -19.69 5.51
N GLY A 350 58.23 -18.96 5.31
CA GLY A 350 56.88 -19.45 5.49
C GLY A 350 56.37 -20.26 4.31
N TRP A 351 55.10 -20.61 4.37
CA TRP A 351 54.44 -21.36 3.30
C TRP A 351 53.08 -20.75 2.95
N VAL A 352 52.68 -20.98 1.69
CA VAL A 352 51.30 -20.69 1.20
C VAL A 352 50.80 -21.98 0.55
N HIS A 353 49.68 -22.46 1.06
CA HIS A 353 49.01 -23.66 0.56
C HIS A 353 47.71 -23.30 -0.12
N VAL A 354 47.59 -23.62 -1.39
CA VAL A 354 46.35 -23.40 -2.19
C VAL A 354 45.75 -24.77 -2.45
N SER A 355 44.52 -25.00 -1.97
CA SER A 355 43.81 -26.24 -2.23
C SER A 355 42.53 -26.02 -3.05
N LEU A 356 42.22 -26.99 -3.90
CA LEU A 356 41.02 -27.01 -4.76
C LEU A 356 40.23 -28.28 -4.49
N ASN A 357 38.96 -28.11 -4.15
CA ASN A 357 38.01 -29.21 -3.96
C ASN A 357 36.62 -28.81 -4.53
N ALA A 358 35.74 -29.78 -4.70
CA ALA A 358 34.37 -29.54 -5.09
C ALA A 358 33.44 -30.60 -4.48
N ASP A 359 32.22 -30.20 -4.21
CA ASP A 359 31.09 -31.12 -3.99
C ASP A 359 30.21 -31.16 -5.27
N HIS A 360 28.96 -31.62 -5.14
CA HIS A 360 28.02 -31.68 -6.29
C HIS A 360 27.36 -30.34 -6.63
N LYS A 361 27.63 -29.28 -5.86
CA LYS A 361 27.00 -27.96 -6.07
C LYS A 361 28.01 -26.84 -6.16
N ASN A 362 29.12 -26.95 -5.43
CA ASN A 362 30.07 -25.86 -5.25
C ASN A 362 31.51 -26.30 -5.48
N CYS A 363 32.31 -25.38 -5.98
CA CYS A 363 33.75 -25.40 -6.00
C CYS A 363 34.27 -24.67 -4.75
N TYR A 364 35.28 -25.21 -4.10
CA TYR A 364 35.94 -24.66 -2.92
C TYR A 364 37.43 -24.45 -3.22
N ILE A 365 37.87 -23.20 -3.01
CA ILE A 365 39.29 -22.83 -3.15
C ILE A 365 39.73 -22.31 -1.79
N GLU A 366 40.73 -22.93 -1.19
CA GLU A 366 41.31 -22.47 0.07
C GLU A 366 42.73 -21.95 -0.19
N VAL A 367 43.02 -20.77 0.37
CA VAL A 367 44.34 -20.16 0.41
C VAL A 367 44.72 -19.98 1.84
N ALA A 368 45.63 -20.82 2.32
CA ALA A 368 46.18 -20.81 3.67
C ALA A 368 47.64 -20.34 3.67
N ASP A 369 48.01 -19.54 4.65
CA ASP A 369 49.34 -19.03 4.85
C ASP A 369 49.81 -19.18 6.30
N SER A 370 51.13 -19.18 6.51
CA SER A 370 51.80 -19.22 7.81
C SER A 370 52.19 -17.81 8.31
N GLY A 371 51.51 -16.76 7.80
CA GLY A 371 51.91 -15.38 7.99
C GLY A 371 51.62 -14.80 9.38
N ILE A 372 51.54 -13.48 9.44
CA ILE A 372 51.33 -12.72 10.69
C ILE A 372 49.92 -12.89 11.30
N GLY A 373 48.95 -13.39 10.50
CA GLY A 373 47.57 -13.51 10.91
C GLY A 373 46.84 -12.17 11.00
N ILE A 374 45.54 -12.23 11.30
CA ILE A 374 44.64 -11.10 11.37
C ILE A 374 43.95 -11.07 12.74
N PRO A 375 44.02 -9.97 13.49
CA PRO A 375 43.30 -9.83 14.76
C PRO A 375 41.79 -10.01 14.58
N ALA A 376 41.10 -10.59 15.57
CA ALA A 376 39.68 -10.91 15.49
C ALA A 376 38.81 -9.68 15.20
N GLU A 377 39.15 -8.53 15.79
CA GLU A 377 38.47 -7.25 15.60
C GLU A 377 38.55 -6.75 14.15
N ALA A 378 39.62 -7.07 13.43
CA ALA A 378 39.84 -6.64 12.06
C ALA A 378 39.15 -7.55 11.02
N GLN A 379 38.85 -8.80 11.35
CA GLN A 379 38.38 -9.81 10.39
C GLN A 379 37.04 -9.44 9.71
N GLU A 380 36.18 -8.69 10.40
CA GLU A 380 34.92 -8.19 9.80
C GLU A 380 35.16 -7.07 8.79
N HIS A 381 36.24 -6.29 8.96
CA HIS A 381 36.55 -5.07 8.18
C HIS A 381 37.52 -5.30 7.02
N ILE A 382 38.29 -6.39 6.99
CA ILE A 382 39.34 -6.62 5.98
C ILE A 382 38.84 -6.61 4.53
N PHE A 383 37.56 -6.78 4.31
CA PHE A 383 36.92 -6.71 2.98
C PHE A 383 36.39 -5.32 2.63
N GLU A 384 36.47 -4.35 3.55
CA GLU A 384 36.14 -2.96 3.26
C GLU A 384 37.21 -2.32 2.36
N ARG A 385 36.80 -1.36 1.55
CA ARG A 385 37.69 -0.66 0.61
C ARG A 385 38.67 0.20 1.39
N PHE A 386 39.97 0.13 1.06
CA PHE A 386 41.07 0.87 1.73
C PHE A 386 41.31 0.49 3.19
N TYR A 387 40.64 -0.54 3.70
CA TYR A 387 40.88 -1.00 5.06
C TYR A 387 42.25 -1.68 5.20
N ARG A 388 42.97 -1.39 6.28
CA ARG A 388 44.27 -1.94 6.62
C ARG A 388 44.38 -2.08 8.12
N VAL A 389 44.83 -3.24 8.59
CA VAL A 389 44.96 -3.55 10.03
C VAL A 389 45.97 -2.61 10.71
N ASP A 390 47.05 -2.26 10.00
CA ASP A 390 48.07 -1.34 10.52
C ASP A 390 48.49 -0.38 9.43
N LYS A 391 48.23 0.93 9.61
CA LYS A 391 48.53 1.97 8.62
C LYS A 391 50.04 2.32 8.54
N SER A 392 50.81 2.04 9.59
CA SER A 392 52.21 2.40 9.68
C SER A 392 53.17 1.37 9.03
N HIS A 393 53.07 0.11 9.42
CA HIS A 393 53.86 -0.96 8.85
C HIS A 393 53.49 -1.35 7.42
N SER A 394 52.26 -1.11 7.07
CA SER A 394 51.74 -1.48 5.75
C SER A 394 52.19 -0.51 4.60
N ARG A 395 52.80 0.66 4.92
CA ARG A 395 53.46 1.49 3.90
C ARG A 395 54.74 0.84 3.39
N GLU A 396 55.53 0.25 4.25
CA GLU A 396 56.76 -0.48 3.88
C GLU A 396 56.44 -1.74 3.06
N ILE A 397 55.31 -2.39 3.39
CA ILE A 397 54.88 -3.61 2.69
C ILE A 397 54.09 -3.33 1.39
N GLY A 398 53.65 -2.08 1.11
CA GLY A 398 53.13 -1.64 -0.22
C GLY A 398 51.70 -2.13 -0.58
N GLY A 399 50.71 -2.09 0.30
CA GLY A 399 49.33 -2.53 0.03
C GLY A 399 48.36 -1.38 -0.30
N THR A 400 47.46 -1.59 -1.27
CA THR A 400 46.43 -0.60 -1.65
C THR A 400 45.20 -0.66 -0.73
N GLY A 401 44.99 -1.74 0.05
CA GLY A 401 43.76 -1.98 0.79
C GLY A 401 42.54 -2.29 -0.10
N LEU A 402 42.73 -2.50 -1.39
CA LEU A 402 41.68 -2.78 -2.38
C LEU A 402 41.60 -4.26 -2.77
N GLY A 403 42.67 -5.01 -2.62
CA GLY A 403 42.78 -6.38 -3.13
C GLY A 403 41.74 -7.34 -2.58
N LEU A 404 41.50 -7.32 -1.25
CA LEU A 404 40.48 -8.17 -0.62
C LEU A 404 39.04 -7.72 -0.97
N ALA A 405 38.79 -6.42 -1.11
CA ALA A 405 37.52 -5.89 -1.59
C ALA A 405 37.23 -6.34 -3.04
N ILE A 406 38.25 -6.33 -3.90
CA ILE A 406 38.18 -6.84 -5.28
C ILE A 406 37.89 -8.34 -5.28
N ALA A 407 38.59 -9.12 -4.46
CA ALA A 407 38.38 -10.57 -4.34
C ALA A 407 36.93 -10.87 -3.90
N ARG A 408 36.43 -10.19 -2.85
CA ARG A 408 35.05 -10.33 -2.40
C ARG A 408 34.04 -9.97 -3.48
N SER A 409 34.21 -8.83 -4.17
CA SER A 409 33.31 -8.40 -5.23
C SER A 409 33.24 -9.43 -6.37
N ALA A 410 34.40 -9.94 -6.82
CA ALA A 410 34.44 -10.97 -7.85
C ALA A 410 33.73 -12.27 -7.42
N VAL A 411 33.94 -12.73 -6.19
CA VAL A 411 33.29 -13.93 -5.66
C VAL A 411 31.78 -13.74 -5.52
N VAL A 412 31.33 -12.59 -5.02
CA VAL A 412 29.90 -12.26 -4.88
C VAL A 412 29.21 -12.17 -6.24
N MET A 413 29.86 -11.62 -7.26
CA MET A 413 29.35 -11.61 -8.64
C MET A 413 29.10 -13.02 -9.18
N HIS A 414 29.91 -14.01 -8.76
CA HIS A 414 29.70 -15.43 -9.07
C HIS A 414 28.73 -16.13 -8.12
N ARG A 415 27.94 -15.37 -7.33
CA ARG A 415 27.04 -15.91 -6.29
C ARG A 415 27.74 -16.81 -5.27
N GLY A 416 29.04 -16.63 -5.14
CA GLY A 416 29.89 -17.28 -4.18
C GLY A 416 29.91 -16.57 -2.84
N ALA A 417 30.69 -17.14 -1.93
CA ALA A 417 30.98 -16.58 -0.61
C ALA A 417 32.46 -16.75 -0.29
N ILE A 418 33.02 -15.77 0.40
CA ILE A 418 34.37 -15.82 0.93
C ILE A 418 34.32 -15.77 2.45
N LYS A 419 35.09 -16.63 3.11
CA LYS A 419 35.24 -16.66 4.55
C LYS A 419 36.70 -16.55 4.90
N VAL A 420 37.01 -15.99 6.07
CA VAL A 420 38.35 -15.90 6.64
C VAL A 420 38.36 -16.63 8.00
N PHE A 421 39.40 -17.34 8.25
CA PHE A 421 39.78 -17.85 9.55
C PHE A 421 41.24 -17.48 9.80
N SER A 422 41.51 -16.77 10.87
CA SER A 422 42.87 -16.29 11.15
C SER A 422 43.11 -16.15 12.65
N GLN A 423 44.34 -16.43 13.06
CA GLN A 423 44.81 -16.17 14.41
C GLN A 423 46.13 -15.41 14.33
N PRO A 424 46.32 -14.35 15.16
CA PRO A 424 47.58 -13.61 15.18
C PRO A 424 48.78 -14.52 15.38
N SER A 425 49.79 -14.38 14.55
CA SER A 425 51.03 -15.15 14.51
C SER A 425 50.92 -16.64 14.10
N GLU A 426 49.73 -17.14 13.81
CA GLU A 426 49.53 -18.53 13.32
C GLU A 426 49.29 -18.59 11.80
N GLY A 427 48.80 -17.50 11.23
CA GLY A 427 48.53 -17.39 9.78
C GLY A 427 47.05 -17.14 9.49
N THR A 428 46.70 -17.21 8.18
CA THR A 428 45.36 -16.94 7.70
C THR A 428 44.92 -17.98 6.67
N THR A 429 43.64 -18.35 6.73
CA THR A 429 43.00 -19.21 5.71
C THR A 429 41.79 -18.49 5.15
N PHE A 430 41.83 -18.22 3.86
CA PHE A 430 40.66 -17.75 3.08
C PHE A 430 40.03 -18.93 2.38
N THR A 431 38.71 -19.12 2.58
CA THR A 431 37.93 -20.15 1.89
C THR A 431 36.94 -19.47 0.94
N VAL A 432 37.08 -19.68 -0.35
CA VAL A 432 36.20 -19.22 -1.41
C VAL A 432 35.30 -20.35 -1.84
N ARG A 433 33.98 -20.14 -1.83
CA ARG A 433 32.98 -21.06 -2.33
C ARG A 433 32.28 -20.45 -3.55
N ILE A 434 32.23 -21.15 -4.66
CA ILE A 434 31.58 -20.72 -5.91
C ILE A 434 30.66 -21.86 -6.38
N PRO A 435 29.40 -21.59 -6.81
CA PRO A 435 28.55 -22.59 -7.43
C PRO A 435 29.21 -23.14 -8.72
N LEU A 436 29.12 -24.46 -8.96
CA LEU A 436 29.67 -25.08 -10.18
C LEU A 436 28.97 -24.59 -11.44
N ASN A 437 27.65 -24.34 -11.36
CA ASN A 437 26.85 -23.81 -12.44
C ASN A 437 26.40 -22.39 -12.09
N TYR A 438 26.58 -21.48 -13.03
CA TYR A 438 26.10 -20.10 -12.87
C TYR A 438 24.61 -20.02 -13.14
N VAL A 439 23.83 -19.77 -12.10
CA VAL A 439 22.38 -19.55 -12.23
C VAL A 439 22.14 -18.04 -12.39
N SER A 440 21.71 -17.60 -13.59
CA SER A 440 21.41 -16.19 -13.92
C SER A 440 20.31 -15.57 -13.07
#